data_9891e65806187f9864d6597140e5741a
#
_entry.id   9891e65806187f9864d6597140e5741a
#
_cell.length_a   1.000
_cell.length_b   1.000
_cell.length_c   1.000
_cell.angle_alpha   90.00
_cell.angle_beta   90.00
_cell.angle_gamma   90.00
#
_symmetry.space_group_name_H-M   'P 1'
#
loop_
_entity.id
_entity.type
_entity.pdbx_description
1 polymer ?
#
loop_
_entity_poly.entity_id
_entity_poly.type
_entity_poly.pdbx_seq_one_letter_code
_entity_poly.pdbx_strand_id
1 'polypeptide(L)'
;LVERSITQAELAARTGVSAAYVSNVIAGKKDISANFAFGLEYALGVPKSFWLNLQARYDAELLEYNAEMTITEEEKQARESLKEIVSYLRKKGRIPQREKKEDSILSLRKSLQISNLANLKEIAPTGAFRMADKAVDPYVMGAWMRICQIMADSRSVASQFDASRIDELV
;
A
#
# COMPACT_ATOMS: atom_id res chain seq x y z
N LEU A 1 -10.05 30.17 7.23
CA LEU A 1 -10.32 31.03 8.40
C LEU A 1 -9.99 32.50 8.08
N VAL A 2 -8.82 32.77 7.56
CA VAL A 2 -8.35 34.16 7.27
C VAL A 2 -9.28 34.84 6.28
N GLU A 3 -9.68 34.23 5.18
CA GLU A 3 -10.57 34.82 4.15
C GLU A 3 -11.98 35.12 4.66
N ARG A 4 -12.45 34.43 5.70
CA ARG A 4 -13.78 34.60 6.27
C ARG A 4 -13.75 35.36 7.60
N SER A 5 -12.58 35.89 8.02
CA SER A 5 -12.40 36.63 9.30
C SER A 5 -12.92 35.88 10.53
N ILE A 6 -12.93 34.53 10.51
CA ILE A 6 -13.40 33.70 11.62
C ILE A 6 -12.19 33.35 12.50
N THR A 7 -12.26 33.62 13.79
CA THR A 7 -11.24 33.22 14.76
C THR A 7 -11.35 31.74 15.12
N GLN A 8 -10.27 31.16 15.65
CA GLN A 8 -10.29 29.76 16.12
C GLN A 8 -11.28 29.57 17.28
N ALA A 9 -11.40 30.55 18.16
CA ALA A 9 -12.35 30.55 19.27
C ALA A 9 -13.81 30.57 18.76
N GLU A 10 -14.08 31.38 17.75
CA GLU A 10 -15.39 31.44 17.13
C GLU A 10 -15.75 30.15 16.39
N LEU A 11 -14.78 29.55 15.64
CA LEU A 11 -15.01 28.28 15.01
C LEU A 11 -15.27 27.16 16.03
N ALA A 12 -14.54 27.15 17.14
CA ALA A 12 -14.75 26.22 18.25
C ALA A 12 -16.17 26.33 18.81
N ALA A 13 -16.64 27.56 19.08
CA ALA A 13 -18.00 27.83 19.54
C ALA A 13 -19.05 27.34 18.54
N ARG A 14 -18.87 27.62 17.24
CA ARG A 14 -19.80 27.21 16.17
C ARG A 14 -19.88 25.71 15.96
N THR A 15 -18.80 24.99 16.22
CA THR A 15 -18.68 23.54 15.99
C THR A 15 -18.88 22.70 17.26
N GLY A 16 -18.99 23.35 18.42
CA GLY A 16 -19.18 22.68 19.70
C GLY A 16 -17.94 21.94 20.24
N VAL A 17 -16.73 22.30 19.78
CA VAL A 17 -15.47 21.73 20.25
C VAL A 17 -14.66 22.78 21.03
N SER A 18 -13.60 22.36 21.72
CA SER A 18 -12.70 23.30 22.40
C SER A 18 -11.80 24.06 21.44
N ALA A 19 -11.43 25.32 21.78
CA ALA A 19 -10.48 26.10 20.99
C ALA A 19 -9.11 25.40 20.88
N ALA A 20 -8.69 24.67 21.91
CA ALA A 20 -7.49 23.84 21.90
C ALA A 20 -7.59 22.71 20.86
N TYR A 21 -8.75 22.09 20.69
CA TYR A 21 -8.96 21.08 19.66
C TYR A 21 -8.78 21.68 18.26
N VAL A 22 -9.43 22.81 17.99
CA VAL A 22 -9.31 23.53 16.71
C VAL A 22 -7.84 23.90 16.43
N SER A 23 -7.15 24.45 17.41
CA SER A 23 -5.72 24.79 17.30
C SER A 23 -4.85 23.57 16.96
N ASN A 24 -5.11 22.43 17.62
CA ASN A 24 -4.37 21.19 17.36
C ASN A 24 -4.64 20.62 15.96
N VAL A 25 -5.88 20.70 15.45
CA VAL A 25 -6.19 20.29 14.08
C VAL A 25 -5.48 21.19 13.07
N ILE A 26 -5.52 22.51 13.25
CA ILE A 26 -4.83 23.45 12.35
C ILE A 26 -3.30 23.23 12.37
N ALA A 27 -2.75 22.86 13.53
CA ALA A 27 -1.33 22.56 13.68
C ALA A 27 -0.93 21.14 13.21
N GLY A 28 -1.86 20.34 12.66
CA GLY A 28 -1.61 18.96 12.24
C GLY A 28 -1.32 17.99 13.38
N LYS A 29 -1.68 18.35 14.62
CA LYS A 29 -1.47 17.51 15.83
C LYS A 29 -2.66 16.63 16.15
N LYS A 30 -3.81 16.87 15.52
CA LYS A 30 -5.03 16.09 15.63
C LYS A 30 -5.75 16.04 14.30
N ASP A 31 -6.42 14.92 14.07
CA ASP A 31 -7.18 14.65 12.85
C ASP A 31 -8.54 15.36 12.87
N ILE A 32 -9.09 15.59 11.68
CA ILE A 32 -10.46 16.01 11.50
C ILE A 32 -11.38 14.81 11.72
N SER A 33 -11.95 14.69 12.92
CA SER A 33 -12.90 13.64 13.23
C SER A 33 -14.20 13.79 12.45
N ALA A 34 -14.98 12.70 12.30
CA ALA A 34 -16.27 12.74 11.63
C ALA A 34 -17.25 13.74 12.29
N ASN A 35 -17.27 13.81 13.63
CA ASN A 35 -18.09 14.77 14.38
C ASN A 35 -17.64 16.21 14.13
N PHE A 36 -16.34 16.46 14.05
CA PHE A 36 -15.83 17.80 13.76
C PHE A 36 -16.12 18.19 12.30
N ALA A 37 -15.96 17.28 11.35
CA ALA A 37 -16.32 17.49 9.95
C ALA A 37 -17.82 17.84 9.79
N PHE A 38 -18.69 17.17 10.55
CA PHE A 38 -20.11 17.47 10.61
C PHE A 38 -20.37 18.87 11.17
N GLY A 39 -19.71 19.27 12.26
CA GLY A 39 -19.77 20.63 12.80
C GLY A 39 -19.27 21.70 11.81
N LEU A 40 -18.19 21.41 11.08
CA LEU A 40 -17.65 22.31 10.05
C LEU A 40 -18.61 22.51 8.88
N GLU A 41 -19.39 21.48 8.50
CA GLU A 41 -20.44 21.61 7.47
C GLU A 41 -21.45 22.70 7.86
N TYR A 42 -21.94 22.68 9.10
CA TYR A 42 -22.90 23.71 9.57
C TYR A 42 -22.25 25.08 9.83
N ALA A 43 -21.03 25.07 10.37
CA ALA A 43 -20.35 26.32 10.73
C ALA A 43 -19.83 27.09 9.50
N LEU A 44 -19.45 26.40 8.44
CA LEU A 44 -18.78 26.97 7.26
C LEU A 44 -19.55 26.79 5.95
N GLY A 45 -20.59 25.95 5.92
CA GLY A 45 -21.37 25.65 4.71
C GLY A 45 -20.57 24.81 3.68
N VAL A 46 -19.52 24.11 4.12
CA VAL A 46 -18.72 23.21 3.28
C VAL A 46 -19.05 21.77 3.64
N PRO A 47 -19.44 20.92 2.69
CA PRO A 47 -19.87 19.54 2.97
C PRO A 47 -18.86 18.77 3.82
N LYS A 48 -19.35 17.98 4.78
CA LYS A 48 -18.50 17.12 5.64
C LYS A 48 -17.62 16.16 4.83
N SER A 49 -18.10 15.70 3.67
CA SER A 49 -17.32 14.85 2.76
C SER A 49 -16.04 15.53 2.27
N PHE A 50 -16.05 16.85 2.05
CA PHE A 50 -14.86 17.60 1.70
C PHE A 50 -13.79 17.51 2.81
N TRP A 51 -14.19 17.72 4.06
CA TRP A 51 -13.28 17.69 5.21
C TRP A 51 -12.71 16.30 5.46
N LEU A 52 -13.55 15.26 5.35
CA LEU A 52 -13.13 13.87 5.50
C LEU A 52 -12.20 13.43 4.38
N ASN A 53 -12.47 13.83 3.14
CA ASN A 53 -11.58 13.55 2.02
C ASN A 53 -10.24 14.28 2.14
N LEU A 54 -10.25 15.52 2.68
CA LEU A 54 -9.02 16.26 2.95
C LEU A 54 -8.15 15.54 4.00
N GLN A 55 -8.76 15.06 5.09
CA GLN A 55 -8.05 14.25 6.09
C GLN A 55 -7.49 12.97 5.49
N ALA A 56 -8.31 12.21 4.78
CA ALA A 56 -7.86 10.95 4.18
C ALA A 56 -6.71 11.15 3.20
N ARG A 57 -6.72 12.24 2.43
CA ARG A 57 -5.62 12.59 1.54
C ARG A 57 -4.36 12.96 2.30
N TYR A 58 -4.47 13.75 3.36
CA TYR A 58 -3.35 14.09 4.24
C TYR A 58 -2.72 12.84 4.85
N ASP A 59 -3.54 11.92 5.36
CA ASP A 59 -3.08 10.67 5.96
C ASP A 59 -2.34 9.80 4.93
N ALA A 60 -2.86 9.71 3.70
CA ALA A 60 -2.22 8.98 2.62
C ALA A 60 -0.86 9.58 2.23
N GLU A 61 -0.78 10.91 2.09
CA GLU A 61 0.48 11.62 1.79
C GLU A 61 1.50 11.45 2.92
N LEU A 62 1.06 11.47 4.19
CA LEU A 62 1.91 11.24 5.36
C LEU A 62 2.45 9.81 5.39
N LEU A 63 1.61 8.81 5.07
CA LEU A 63 2.04 7.41 4.96
C LEU A 63 3.06 7.22 3.82
N GLU A 64 2.86 7.88 2.68
CA GLU A 64 3.83 7.84 1.58
C GLU A 64 5.17 8.49 1.97
N TYR A 65 5.13 9.65 2.64
CA TYR A 65 6.32 10.34 3.12
C TYR A 65 7.13 9.48 4.13
N ASN A 66 6.43 8.75 4.99
CA ASN A 66 7.06 7.89 5.99
C ASN A 66 7.35 6.45 5.49
N ALA A 67 7.00 6.13 4.24
CA ALA A 67 7.09 4.75 3.73
C ALA A 67 8.50 4.16 3.83
N GLU A 68 9.54 4.96 3.58
CA GLU A 68 10.93 4.51 3.70
C GLU A 68 11.31 4.14 5.14
N MET A 69 10.72 4.81 6.15
CA MET A 69 10.97 4.52 7.57
C MET A 69 10.36 3.19 8.02
N THR A 70 9.46 2.61 7.23
CA THR A 70 8.84 1.32 7.52
C THR A 70 9.67 0.12 7.02
N ILE A 71 10.76 0.37 6.29
CA ILE A 71 11.61 -0.68 5.72
C ILE A 71 12.43 -1.33 6.82
N THR A 72 12.25 -2.62 7.02
CA THR A 72 12.98 -3.42 8.02
C THR A 72 14.30 -3.96 7.48
N GLU A 73 15.22 -4.34 8.36
CA GLU A 73 16.48 -4.99 7.97
C GLU A 73 16.22 -6.35 7.27
N GLU A 74 15.17 -7.07 7.67
CA GLU A 74 14.78 -8.32 7.00
C GLU A 74 14.35 -8.07 5.55
N GLU A 75 13.64 -6.98 5.28
CA GLU A 75 13.29 -6.61 3.90
C GLU A 75 14.49 -6.23 3.05
N LYS A 76 15.48 -5.56 3.66
CA LYS A 76 16.73 -5.25 2.96
C LYS A 76 17.47 -6.53 2.56
N GLN A 77 17.48 -7.54 3.46
CA GLN A 77 18.04 -8.87 3.16
C GLN A 77 17.23 -9.58 2.06
N ALA A 78 15.91 -9.64 2.19
CA ALA A 78 15.03 -10.21 1.17
C ALA A 78 15.25 -9.55 -0.20
N ARG A 79 15.38 -8.22 -0.24
CA ARG A 79 15.68 -7.48 -1.47
C ARG A 79 17.01 -7.89 -2.10
N GLU A 80 18.05 -8.21 -1.32
CA GLU A 80 19.33 -8.71 -1.87
C GLU A 80 19.18 -10.07 -2.54
N SER A 81 18.36 -10.95 -1.99
CA SER A 81 18.01 -12.25 -2.63
C SER A 81 17.26 -12.06 -3.95
N LEU A 82 16.51 -10.97 -4.09
CA LEU A 82 15.61 -10.72 -5.23
C LEU A 82 16.29 -10.01 -6.43
N LYS A 83 17.62 -10.00 -6.55
CA LYS A 83 18.33 -9.28 -7.63
C LYS A 83 17.87 -9.68 -9.04
N GLU A 84 17.68 -10.97 -9.28
CA GLU A 84 17.22 -11.48 -10.57
C GLU A 84 15.74 -11.11 -10.83
N ILE A 85 14.90 -11.18 -9.81
CA ILE A 85 13.50 -10.74 -9.87
C ILE A 85 13.42 -9.25 -10.22
N VAL A 86 14.24 -8.42 -9.58
CA VAL A 86 14.34 -6.98 -9.89
C VAL A 86 14.72 -6.77 -11.35
N SER A 87 15.74 -7.49 -11.84
CA SER A 87 16.16 -7.41 -13.25
C SER A 87 15.04 -7.81 -14.19
N TYR A 88 14.33 -8.89 -13.88
CA TYR A 88 13.18 -9.37 -14.65
C TYR A 88 12.05 -8.32 -14.68
N LEU A 89 11.67 -7.76 -13.52
CA LEU A 89 10.59 -6.78 -13.42
C LEU A 89 10.94 -5.46 -14.13
N ARG A 90 12.22 -5.03 -14.08
CA ARG A 90 12.72 -3.89 -14.86
C ARG A 90 12.59 -4.14 -16.36
N LYS A 91 13.03 -5.30 -16.84
CA LYS A 91 12.90 -5.68 -18.24
C LYS A 91 11.46 -5.71 -18.71
N LYS A 92 10.52 -6.03 -17.84
CA LYS A 92 9.08 -6.03 -18.10
C LYS A 92 8.42 -4.66 -17.91
N GLY A 93 9.17 -3.63 -17.52
CA GLY A 93 8.64 -2.28 -17.27
C GLY A 93 7.71 -2.17 -16.06
N ARG A 94 7.77 -3.14 -15.13
CA ARG A 94 6.91 -3.18 -13.95
C ARG A 94 7.46 -2.36 -12.78
N ILE A 95 8.75 -2.09 -12.78
CA ILE A 95 9.44 -1.21 -11.83
C ILE A 95 10.40 -0.30 -12.59
N PRO A 96 10.78 0.87 -12.01
CA PRO A 96 11.69 1.82 -12.64
C PRO A 96 13.05 1.21 -12.98
N GLN A 97 13.66 1.68 -14.08
CA GLN A 97 14.98 1.21 -14.51
C GLN A 97 16.10 1.63 -13.53
N ARG A 98 15.97 2.83 -12.94
CA ARG A 98 16.91 3.39 -11.97
C ARG A 98 16.15 3.95 -10.79
N GLU A 99 16.55 3.53 -9.60
CA GLU A 99 15.99 3.95 -8.31
C GLU A 99 16.98 3.63 -7.20
N LYS A 100 16.87 4.29 -6.05
CA LYS A 100 17.64 3.94 -4.84
C LYS A 100 17.21 2.56 -4.32
N LYS A 101 18.01 1.98 -3.40
CA LYS A 101 17.68 0.65 -2.84
C LYS A 101 16.37 0.65 -2.08
N GLU A 102 16.12 1.67 -1.29
CA GLU A 102 14.89 1.85 -0.50
C GLU A 102 13.68 1.98 -1.41
N ASP A 103 13.75 2.85 -2.42
CA ASP A 103 12.70 3.00 -3.45
C ASP A 103 12.44 1.68 -4.19
N SER A 104 13.50 0.88 -4.42
CA SER A 104 13.40 -0.44 -5.01
C SER A 104 12.60 -1.42 -4.16
N ILE A 105 12.66 -1.33 -2.82
CA ILE A 105 11.83 -2.13 -1.92
C ILE A 105 10.36 -1.73 -2.05
N LEU A 106 10.07 -0.43 -2.05
CA LEU A 106 8.71 0.08 -2.21
C LEU A 106 8.11 -0.27 -3.59
N SER A 107 8.93 -0.18 -4.65
CA SER A 107 8.55 -0.61 -6.01
C SER A 107 8.26 -2.11 -6.09
N LEU A 108 9.05 -2.94 -5.40
CA LEU A 108 8.81 -4.37 -5.29
C LEU A 108 7.53 -4.69 -4.53
N ARG A 109 7.26 -4.02 -3.38
CA ARG A 109 6.00 -4.18 -2.65
C ARG A 109 4.80 -3.94 -3.57
N LYS A 110 4.81 -2.83 -4.32
CA LYS A 110 3.75 -2.49 -5.29
C LYS A 110 3.65 -3.54 -6.41
N SER A 111 4.77 -3.90 -7.03
CA SER A 111 4.78 -4.82 -8.18
C SER A 111 4.40 -6.26 -7.81
N LEU A 112 4.76 -6.73 -6.63
CA LEU A 112 4.42 -8.05 -6.10
C LEU A 112 3.10 -8.05 -5.31
N GLN A 113 2.47 -6.88 -5.12
CA GLN A 113 1.24 -6.72 -4.34
C GLN A 113 1.38 -7.34 -2.93
N ILE A 114 2.43 -6.95 -2.22
CA ILE A 114 2.74 -7.41 -0.88
C ILE A 114 3.11 -6.22 0.02
N SER A 115 2.66 -6.23 1.26
CA SER A 115 2.91 -5.11 2.20
C SER A 115 4.33 -5.10 2.77
N ASN A 116 5.01 -6.27 2.80
CA ASN A 116 6.35 -6.42 3.33
C ASN A 116 7.06 -7.59 2.60
N LEU A 117 8.28 -7.37 2.08
CA LEU A 117 9.02 -8.40 1.35
C LEU A 117 9.41 -9.60 2.22
N ALA A 118 9.53 -9.42 3.55
CA ALA A 118 9.80 -10.52 4.47
C ALA A 118 8.70 -11.59 4.43
N ASN A 119 7.46 -11.21 4.12
CA ASN A 119 6.33 -12.15 4.03
C ASN A 119 6.38 -13.07 2.80
N LEU A 120 7.30 -12.84 1.85
CA LEU A 120 7.42 -13.70 0.67
C LEU A 120 7.76 -15.15 1.03
N LYS A 121 8.52 -15.37 2.09
CA LYS A 121 8.84 -16.71 2.58
C LYS A 121 7.61 -17.53 3.01
N GLU A 122 6.57 -16.84 3.51
CA GLU A 122 5.30 -17.47 3.94
C GLU A 122 4.41 -17.86 2.74
N ILE A 123 4.62 -17.21 1.58
CA ILE A 123 3.89 -17.49 0.34
C ILE A 123 4.53 -18.64 -0.40
N ALA A 124 5.82 -18.92 -0.14
CA ALA A 124 6.53 -20.02 -0.75
C ALA A 124 5.84 -21.35 -0.37
N PRO A 125 5.50 -22.21 -1.35
CA PRO A 125 4.82 -23.46 -1.04
C PRO A 125 5.70 -24.38 -0.20
N THR A 126 5.11 -24.98 0.83
CA THR A 126 5.75 -25.94 1.73
C THR A 126 5.96 -27.34 1.11
N GLY A 127 5.64 -27.50 -0.18
CA GLY A 127 5.79 -28.75 -0.90
C GLY A 127 7.23 -29.09 -1.26
N ALA A 128 7.57 -30.38 -1.25
CA ALA A 128 8.85 -30.87 -1.73
C ALA A 128 8.95 -30.68 -3.25
N PHE A 129 9.57 -29.57 -3.67
CA PHE A 129 9.98 -29.45 -5.05
C PHE A 129 11.17 -30.38 -5.32
N ARG A 130 11.02 -31.28 -6.29
CA ARG A 130 12.15 -31.99 -6.88
C ARG A 130 13.01 -30.98 -7.64
N MET A 131 13.92 -30.32 -6.93
CA MET A 131 14.93 -29.48 -7.53
C MET A 131 16.28 -30.14 -7.34
N ALA A 132 17.03 -30.23 -8.44
CA ALA A 132 18.38 -30.73 -8.41
C ALA A 132 19.24 -29.92 -7.41
N ASP A 133 19.78 -30.59 -6.42
CA ASP A 133 20.93 -30.25 -5.54
C ASP A 133 21.08 -28.82 -4.95
N LYS A 134 20.19 -27.87 -5.14
CA LYS A 134 20.27 -26.54 -4.54
C LYS A 134 19.01 -26.18 -3.81
N ALA A 135 19.15 -25.82 -2.54
CA ALA A 135 18.06 -25.17 -1.79
C ALA A 135 17.66 -23.85 -2.47
N VAL A 136 16.38 -23.72 -2.82
CA VAL A 136 15.86 -22.48 -3.39
C VAL A 136 15.62 -21.49 -2.28
N ASP A 137 16.06 -20.24 -2.48
CA ASP A 137 15.79 -19.15 -1.56
C ASP A 137 14.27 -18.92 -1.46
N PRO A 138 13.67 -18.98 -0.25
CA PRO A 138 12.23 -18.87 -0.06
C PRO A 138 11.68 -17.51 -0.49
N TYR A 139 12.46 -16.44 -0.41
CA TYR A 139 12.04 -15.11 -0.91
C TYR A 139 11.91 -15.11 -2.43
N VAL A 140 12.86 -15.74 -3.13
CA VAL A 140 12.81 -15.86 -4.59
C VAL A 140 11.63 -16.72 -5.02
N MET A 141 11.38 -17.85 -4.34
CA MET A 141 10.24 -18.71 -4.61
C MET A 141 8.91 -17.97 -4.41
N GLY A 142 8.74 -17.32 -3.27
CA GLY A 142 7.54 -16.54 -2.98
C GLY A 142 7.32 -15.41 -3.99
N ALA A 143 8.37 -14.72 -4.42
CA ALA A 143 8.28 -13.69 -5.44
C ALA A 143 7.81 -14.23 -6.79
N TRP A 144 8.35 -15.37 -7.24
CA TRP A 144 7.90 -16.03 -8.47
C TRP A 144 6.44 -16.48 -8.37
N MET A 145 6.04 -17.06 -7.24
CA MET A 145 4.64 -17.42 -7.01
C MET A 145 3.70 -16.21 -7.12
N ARG A 146 4.06 -15.07 -6.50
CA ARG A 146 3.27 -13.84 -6.62
C ARG A 146 3.19 -13.34 -8.06
N ILE A 147 4.31 -13.35 -8.79
CA ILE A 147 4.32 -12.96 -10.21
C ILE A 147 3.39 -13.87 -11.02
N CYS A 148 3.44 -15.18 -10.83
CA CYS A 148 2.57 -16.13 -11.51
C CYS A 148 1.09 -15.90 -11.19
N GLN A 149 0.74 -15.67 -9.91
CA GLN A 149 -0.61 -15.37 -9.48
C GLN A 149 -1.14 -14.08 -10.14
N ILE A 150 -0.37 -12.99 -10.05
CA ILE A 150 -0.76 -11.70 -10.66
C ILE A 150 -0.93 -11.84 -12.19
N MET A 151 -0.09 -12.63 -12.84
CA MET A 151 -0.23 -12.89 -14.28
C MET A 151 -1.45 -13.76 -14.60
N ALA A 152 -1.77 -14.73 -13.75
CA ALA A 152 -2.96 -15.57 -13.91
C ALA A 152 -4.24 -14.75 -13.72
N ASP A 153 -4.30 -13.92 -12.67
CA ASP A 153 -5.44 -13.05 -12.37
C ASP A 153 -5.72 -12.03 -13.50
N SER A 154 -4.68 -11.65 -14.24
CA SER A 154 -4.81 -10.74 -15.38
C SER A 154 -5.35 -11.41 -16.66
N ARG A 155 -5.52 -12.72 -16.66
CA ARG A 155 -6.01 -13.50 -17.82
C ARG A 155 -7.44 -13.94 -17.60
N SER A 156 -8.29 -13.60 -18.53
CA SER A 156 -9.65 -14.18 -18.58
C SER A 156 -9.56 -15.61 -19.13
N VAL A 157 -10.08 -16.57 -18.37
CA VAL A 157 -10.22 -17.95 -18.84
C VAL A 157 -11.60 -18.09 -19.45
N ALA A 158 -11.66 -18.47 -20.73
CA ALA A 158 -12.91 -18.51 -21.51
C ALA A 158 -13.88 -19.62 -21.06
N SER A 159 -13.41 -20.63 -20.30
CA SER A 159 -14.23 -21.71 -19.79
C SER A 159 -13.84 -22.12 -18.38
N GLN A 160 -14.81 -22.56 -17.58
CA GLN A 160 -14.51 -23.21 -16.30
C GLN A 160 -13.74 -24.53 -16.55
N PHE A 161 -12.86 -24.85 -15.60
CA PHE A 161 -12.18 -26.14 -15.61
C PHE A 161 -13.21 -27.27 -15.49
N ASP A 162 -13.16 -28.19 -16.46
CA ASP A 162 -14.01 -29.40 -16.47
C ASP A 162 -13.08 -30.64 -16.38
N ALA A 163 -13.14 -31.30 -15.23
CA ALA A 163 -12.29 -32.45 -14.95
C ALA A 163 -12.63 -33.65 -15.87
N SER A 164 -13.87 -33.75 -16.40
CA SER A 164 -14.26 -34.84 -17.28
C SER A 164 -13.58 -34.80 -18.66
N ARG A 165 -13.03 -33.63 -19.02
CA ARG A 165 -12.32 -33.45 -20.31
C ARG A 165 -10.84 -33.82 -20.24
N ILE A 166 -10.33 -34.17 -19.07
CA ILE A 166 -8.93 -34.61 -18.95
C ILE A 166 -8.72 -35.93 -19.70
N ASP A 167 -9.70 -36.84 -19.62
CA ASP A 167 -9.64 -38.16 -20.26
C ASP A 167 -9.67 -38.09 -21.79
N GLU A 168 -10.12 -36.97 -22.37
CA GLU A 168 -10.10 -36.72 -23.80
C GLU A 168 -8.74 -36.24 -24.34
N LEU A 169 -7.81 -35.86 -23.44
CA LEU A 169 -6.52 -35.26 -23.77
C LEU A 169 -5.35 -36.25 -23.59
N VAL A 170 -5.59 -37.45 -23.09
CA VAL A 170 -4.63 -38.53 -22.87
C VAL A 170 -4.86 -39.63 -23.89
#